data_58c3e9aee57b2f76a8b84ad1318e2bd3
#
_entry.id   58c3e9aee57b2f76a8b84ad1318e2bd3
#
_cell.length_a   1.000
_cell.length_b   1.000
_cell.length_c   1.000
_cell.angle_alpha   90.00
_cell.angle_beta   90.00
_cell.angle_gamma   90.00
#
_symmetry.space_group_name_H-M   'P 1'
#
loop_
_entity.id
_entity.type
_entity.pdbx_description
1 polymer ?
#
loop_
_entity_poly.entity_id
_entity_poly.type
_entity_poly.pdbx_seq_one_letter_code
_entity_poly.pdbx_strand_id
1 'polypeptide(L)'
;MKITASKITADKREDILKRKAEYETKRAEYEADRAERVHKFGMAEYDVMNPIKERLESDLSIFNLLQFVVRVERHYGGKGVRVRIECNENRKFDDSVALAWNYDVNLTKDGEVKRESSSWSGMSAVTPEQVASLKQTVEAVEYLLNLDWASLLDVTLPEFSDYYAGALPEPEREDFDAELREAELEGYVGTDTLILVENFESSGWRGREVYVRLIRETPSQYVCNIFHPYELSSFKEQGRKLADRYTQRVKKSNIVPVVKDGHLVTTTI
;
A
#
# COMPACT_ATOMS: atom_id res chain seq x y z
N MET A 1 9.45 17.12 34.93
CA MET A 1 8.46 16.88 33.86
C MET A 1 7.22 16.33 34.56
N LYS A 2 6.05 16.93 34.43
CA LYS A 2 4.80 16.44 34.99
C LYS A 2 3.95 15.84 33.88
N ILE A 3 3.26 14.75 34.17
CA ILE A 3 2.22 14.18 33.30
C ILE A 3 0.90 14.59 33.95
N THR A 4 0.03 15.23 33.18
CA THR A 4 -1.29 15.65 33.67
C THR A 4 -2.38 14.97 32.85
N ALA A 5 -3.49 14.68 33.52
CA ALA A 5 -4.66 14.12 32.86
C ALA A 5 -5.19 15.10 31.78
N SER A 6 -5.88 14.55 30.80
CA SER A 6 -6.54 15.31 29.75
C SER A 6 -7.48 16.37 30.32
N LYS A 7 -7.46 17.56 29.71
CA LYS A 7 -8.41 18.64 30.00
C LYS A 7 -9.63 18.67 29.07
N ILE A 8 -9.69 17.77 28.10
CA ILE A 8 -10.88 17.64 27.26
C ILE A 8 -12.09 17.25 28.11
N THR A 9 -13.23 17.84 27.86
CA THR A 9 -14.46 17.45 28.54
C THR A 9 -14.82 16.00 28.20
N ALA A 10 -15.34 15.27 29.19
CA ALA A 10 -15.76 13.87 28.99
C ALA A 10 -16.72 13.73 27.81
N ASP A 11 -17.71 14.61 27.72
CA ASP A 11 -18.73 14.60 26.66
C ASP A 11 -18.11 14.79 25.26
N LYS A 12 -17.18 15.74 25.10
CA LYS A 12 -16.52 16.00 23.81
C LYS A 12 -15.65 14.80 23.40
N ARG A 13 -14.95 14.20 24.35
CA ARG A 13 -14.16 13.00 24.11
C ARG A 13 -15.03 11.81 23.71
N GLU A 14 -16.13 11.61 24.40
CA GLU A 14 -17.09 10.54 24.12
C GLU A 14 -17.69 10.69 22.72
N ASP A 15 -18.07 11.90 22.32
CA ASP A 15 -18.59 12.18 20.99
C ASP A 15 -17.57 11.83 19.89
N ILE A 16 -16.31 12.27 20.03
CA ILE A 16 -15.25 11.96 19.06
C ILE A 16 -15.01 10.45 18.99
N LEU A 17 -14.94 9.76 20.14
CA LEU A 17 -14.75 8.32 20.19
C LEU A 17 -15.92 7.54 19.58
N LYS A 18 -17.14 8.01 19.78
CA LYS A 18 -18.32 7.43 19.16
C LYS A 18 -18.27 7.55 17.63
N ARG A 19 -17.97 8.74 17.09
CA ARG A 19 -17.80 8.94 15.65
C ARG A 19 -16.65 8.09 15.08
N LYS A 20 -15.55 7.97 15.83
CA LYS A 20 -14.44 7.07 15.47
C LYS A 20 -14.89 5.62 15.36
N ALA A 21 -15.64 5.11 16.33
CA ALA A 21 -16.17 3.75 16.31
C ALA A 21 -17.16 3.52 15.15
N GLU A 22 -18.02 4.50 14.85
CA GLU A 22 -18.92 4.45 13.70
C GLU A 22 -18.16 4.45 12.37
N TYR A 23 -17.11 5.27 12.26
CA TYR A 23 -16.22 5.28 11.10
C TYR A 23 -15.49 3.95 10.91
N GLU A 24 -14.91 3.40 11.98
CA GLU A 24 -14.21 2.11 11.95
C GLU A 24 -15.15 0.97 11.52
N THR A 25 -16.40 1.00 11.97
CA THR A 25 -17.43 0.04 11.54
C THR A 25 -17.73 0.16 10.04
N LYS A 26 -18.01 1.36 9.55
CA LYS A 26 -18.27 1.61 8.13
C LYS A 26 -17.06 1.25 7.25
N ARG A 27 -15.86 1.52 7.74
CA ARG A 27 -14.62 1.15 7.04
C ARG A 27 -14.45 -0.36 6.96
N ALA A 28 -14.72 -1.08 8.04
CA ALA A 28 -14.66 -2.53 8.06
C ALA A 28 -15.69 -3.15 7.09
N GLU A 29 -16.92 -2.61 7.05
CA GLU A 29 -17.95 -3.01 6.09
C GLU A 29 -17.53 -2.76 4.63
N TYR A 30 -16.96 -1.59 4.34
CA TYR A 30 -16.43 -1.26 3.02
C TYR A 30 -15.29 -2.20 2.60
N GLU A 31 -14.32 -2.44 3.50
CA GLU A 31 -13.19 -3.34 3.23
C GLU A 31 -13.66 -4.78 3.00
N ALA A 32 -14.66 -5.24 3.74
CA ALA A 32 -15.26 -6.56 3.57
C ALA A 32 -16.01 -6.69 2.23
N ASP A 33 -16.86 -5.72 1.89
CA ASP A 33 -17.58 -5.67 0.59
C ASP A 33 -16.58 -5.65 -0.58
N ARG A 34 -15.55 -4.82 -0.48
CA ARG A 34 -14.49 -4.74 -1.48
C ARG A 34 -13.75 -6.07 -1.64
N ALA A 35 -13.36 -6.70 -0.53
CA ALA A 35 -12.65 -7.98 -0.56
C ALA A 35 -13.51 -9.09 -1.19
N GLU A 36 -14.80 -9.15 -0.86
CA GLU A 36 -15.73 -10.11 -1.44
C GLU A 36 -15.88 -9.91 -2.95
N ARG A 37 -15.98 -8.65 -3.43
CA ARG A 37 -16.10 -8.33 -4.85
C ARG A 37 -14.85 -8.67 -5.62
N VAL A 38 -13.67 -8.34 -5.07
CA VAL A 38 -12.37 -8.73 -5.64
C VAL A 38 -12.26 -10.24 -5.76
N HIS A 39 -12.67 -10.96 -4.71
CA HIS A 39 -12.66 -12.44 -4.73
C HIS A 39 -13.60 -13.00 -5.81
N LYS A 40 -14.84 -12.53 -5.86
CA LYS A 40 -15.82 -12.98 -6.87
C LYS A 40 -15.33 -12.72 -8.29
N PHE A 41 -14.78 -11.53 -8.53
CA PHE A 41 -14.20 -11.18 -9.82
C PHE A 41 -13.02 -12.09 -10.17
N GLY A 42 -12.08 -12.30 -9.23
CA GLY A 42 -10.94 -13.19 -9.43
C GLY A 42 -11.35 -14.65 -9.69
N MET A 43 -12.39 -15.16 -9.02
CA MET A 43 -12.92 -16.49 -9.30
C MET A 43 -13.54 -16.58 -10.68
N ALA A 44 -14.31 -15.58 -11.09
CA ALA A 44 -14.89 -15.56 -12.43
C ALA A 44 -13.82 -15.48 -13.54
N GLU A 45 -12.73 -14.73 -13.32
CA GLU A 45 -11.58 -14.76 -14.23
C GLU A 45 -10.90 -16.14 -14.25
N TYR A 46 -10.71 -16.72 -13.08
CA TYR A 46 -10.12 -18.06 -12.96
C TYR A 46 -10.92 -19.10 -13.71
N ASP A 47 -12.25 -19.11 -13.57
CA ASP A 47 -13.15 -20.08 -14.24
C ASP A 47 -13.06 -20.00 -15.76
N VAL A 48 -12.76 -18.81 -16.31
CA VAL A 48 -12.55 -18.63 -17.76
C VAL A 48 -11.15 -19.04 -18.21
N MET A 49 -10.13 -18.69 -17.42
CA MET A 49 -8.71 -18.86 -17.83
C MET A 49 -8.15 -20.23 -17.48
N ASN A 50 -8.61 -20.86 -16.40
CA ASN A 50 -8.07 -22.13 -15.94
C ASN A 50 -8.26 -23.29 -16.96
N PRO A 51 -9.38 -23.43 -17.67
CA PRO A 51 -9.53 -24.45 -18.70
C PRO A 51 -8.50 -24.31 -19.84
N ILE A 52 -8.12 -23.08 -20.20
CA ILE A 52 -7.09 -22.82 -21.20
C ILE A 52 -5.74 -23.31 -20.68
N LYS A 53 -5.44 -22.99 -19.43
CA LYS A 53 -4.21 -23.41 -18.75
C LYS A 53 -4.10 -24.94 -18.69
N GLU A 54 -5.14 -25.59 -18.16
CA GLU A 54 -5.17 -27.05 -18.01
C GLU A 54 -5.03 -27.78 -19.35
N ARG A 55 -5.67 -27.25 -20.39
CA ARG A 55 -5.55 -27.77 -21.74
C ARG A 55 -4.10 -27.69 -22.23
N LEU A 56 -3.48 -26.52 -22.15
CA LEU A 56 -2.09 -26.32 -22.59
C LEU A 56 -1.10 -27.16 -21.76
N GLU A 57 -1.30 -27.28 -20.45
CA GLU A 57 -0.49 -28.13 -19.59
C GLU A 57 -0.63 -29.60 -19.97
N SER A 58 -1.84 -30.07 -20.24
CA SER A 58 -2.10 -31.43 -20.71
C SER A 58 -1.44 -31.69 -22.06
N ASP A 59 -1.65 -30.81 -23.03
CA ASP A 59 -1.10 -30.96 -24.39
C ASP A 59 0.45 -30.92 -24.37
N LEU A 60 1.04 -30.05 -23.58
CA LEU A 60 2.50 -29.94 -23.47
C LEU A 60 3.15 -31.10 -22.68
N SER A 61 2.38 -31.79 -21.84
CA SER A 61 2.86 -32.93 -21.05
C SER A 61 3.36 -34.10 -21.92
N ILE A 62 2.80 -34.25 -23.14
CA ILE A 62 3.21 -35.31 -24.09
C ILE A 62 4.64 -35.16 -24.59
N PHE A 63 5.18 -33.95 -24.56
CA PHE A 63 6.57 -33.69 -24.99
C PHE A 63 7.61 -34.02 -23.91
N ASN A 64 7.16 -34.48 -22.73
CA ASN A 64 8.03 -34.87 -21.62
C ASN A 64 9.08 -33.81 -21.23
N LEU A 65 8.68 -32.55 -21.31
CA LEU A 65 9.49 -31.40 -20.89
C LEU A 65 9.67 -31.46 -19.36
N LEU A 66 10.91 -31.30 -18.90
CA LEU A 66 11.23 -31.46 -17.47
C LEU A 66 10.65 -30.39 -16.57
N GLN A 67 10.58 -29.16 -17.04
CA GLN A 67 9.99 -28.05 -16.33
C GLN A 67 9.38 -27.07 -17.32
N PHE A 68 8.08 -26.97 -17.33
CA PHE A 68 7.38 -25.90 -18.02
C PHE A 68 6.31 -25.27 -17.10
N VAL A 69 6.03 -24.01 -17.34
CA VAL A 69 5.01 -23.25 -16.61
C VAL A 69 4.10 -22.56 -17.61
N VAL A 70 2.82 -22.86 -17.55
CA VAL A 70 1.79 -22.15 -18.31
C VAL A 70 1.14 -21.10 -17.42
N ARG A 71 1.15 -19.84 -17.88
CA ARG A 71 0.44 -18.73 -17.23
C ARG A 71 -0.59 -18.18 -18.19
N VAL A 72 -1.82 -18.05 -17.71
CA VAL A 72 -2.92 -17.45 -18.44
C VAL A 72 -3.38 -16.24 -17.64
N GLU A 73 -3.32 -15.08 -18.25
CA GLU A 73 -3.55 -13.79 -17.59
C GLU A 73 -4.44 -12.90 -18.47
N ARG A 74 -5.15 -11.97 -17.83
CA ARG A 74 -5.80 -10.89 -18.58
C ARG A 74 -4.74 -10.04 -19.27
N HIS A 75 -4.96 -9.72 -20.54
CA HIS A 75 -4.05 -8.85 -21.29
C HIS A 75 -4.02 -7.43 -20.69
N TYR A 76 -2.83 -6.85 -20.59
CA TYR A 76 -2.62 -5.48 -20.13
C TYR A 76 -3.31 -4.50 -21.09
N GLY A 77 -4.42 -3.93 -20.68
CA GLY A 77 -5.25 -3.06 -21.52
C GLY A 77 -6.70 -3.53 -21.65
N GLY A 78 -7.06 -4.59 -20.94
CA GLY A 78 -8.44 -4.88 -20.56
C GLY A 78 -9.23 -5.82 -21.46
N LYS A 79 -8.83 -6.05 -22.69
CA LYS A 79 -9.55 -6.98 -23.58
C LYS A 79 -8.65 -8.13 -24.03
N GLY A 80 -9.13 -9.35 -23.79
CA GLY A 80 -8.47 -10.57 -24.23
C GLY A 80 -7.56 -11.22 -23.18
N VAL A 81 -7.02 -12.36 -23.54
CA VAL A 81 -6.20 -13.23 -22.71
C VAL A 81 -4.77 -13.22 -23.23
N ARG A 82 -3.81 -13.18 -22.32
CA ARG A 82 -2.39 -13.41 -22.59
C ARG A 82 -2.01 -14.77 -22.05
N VAL A 83 -1.39 -15.57 -22.89
CA VAL A 83 -0.79 -16.84 -22.49
C VAL A 83 0.73 -16.72 -22.59
N ARG A 84 1.40 -17.05 -21.48
CA ARG A 84 2.86 -17.16 -21.41
C ARG A 84 3.23 -18.59 -21.06
N ILE A 85 4.08 -19.17 -21.87
CA ILE A 85 4.63 -20.51 -21.63
C ILE A 85 6.14 -20.40 -21.49
N GLU A 86 6.65 -20.78 -20.35
CA GLU A 86 8.05 -20.75 -20.02
C GLU A 86 8.53 -22.19 -19.85
N CYS A 87 9.60 -22.57 -20.55
CA CYS A 87 10.30 -23.82 -20.33
C CYS A 87 11.68 -23.51 -19.81
N ASN A 88 11.94 -23.88 -18.57
CA ASN A 88 13.24 -23.72 -17.91
C ASN A 88 13.84 -25.08 -17.64
N GLU A 89 14.58 -25.59 -18.58
CA GLU A 89 15.42 -26.75 -18.32
C GLU A 89 16.75 -26.32 -17.69
N ASN A 90 16.68 -25.86 -16.44
CA ASN A 90 17.86 -25.55 -15.63
C ASN A 90 18.51 -26.85 -15.16
N ARG A 91 19.09 -27.60 -16.06
CA ARG A 91 20.13 -28.55 -15.69
C ARG A 91 21.47 -27.81 -15.73
N LYS A 92 22.08 -27.65 -14.58
CA LYS A 92 23.51 -27.38 -14.49
C LYS A 92 24.24 -28.63 -14.97
N PHE A 93 24.56 -28.66 -16.22
CA PHE A 93 25.57 -29.58 -16.75
C PHE A 93 26.88 -28.84 -16.71
N ASP A 94 27.80 -29.25 -15.84
CA ASP A 94 29.16 -28.73 -15.73
C ASP A 94 29.27 -27.21 -16.08
N ASP A 95 28.71 -26.41 -15.24
CA ASP A 95 28.85 -24.96 -15.15
C ASP A 95 28.17 -24.02 -16.17
N SER A 96 27.42 -24.43 -17.21
CA SER A 96 27.06 -23.35 -18.13
C SER A 96 25.80 -23.37 -19.00
N VAL A 97 24.94 -24.37 -19.03
CA VAL A 97 23.88 -24.33 -20.04
C VAL A 97 22.48 -24.52 -19.49
N ALA A 98 21.73 -23.44 -19.48
CA ALA A 98 20.26 -23.44 -19.28
C ALA A 98 19.59 -23.42 -20.66
N LEU A 99 18.75 -24.41 -20.96
CA LEU A 99 17.77 -24.29 -22.06
C LEU A 99 16.55 -23.57 -21.51
N ALA A 100 16.29 -22.38 -22.01
CA ALA A 100 15.11 -21.62 -21.66
C ALA A 100 14.44 -21.15 -22.96
N TRP A 101 13.13 -21.33 -23.06
CA TRP A 101 12.34 -20.69 -24.08
C TRP A 101 11.08 -20.07 -23.47
N ASN A 102 10.60 -19.04 -24.13
CA ASN A 102 9.42 -18.30 -23.72
C ASN A 102 8.52 -18.11 -24.92
N TYR A 103 7.24 -18.39 -24.78
CA TYR A 103 6.28 -18.27 -25.86
C TYR A 103 5.09 -17.45 -25.37
N ASP A 104 4.92 -16.26 -25.91
CA ASP A 104 3.83 -15.36 -25.57
C ASP A 104 2.80 -15.28 -26.69
N VAL A 105 1.54 -15.47 -26.36
CA VAL A 105 0.41 -15.27 -27.25
C VAL A 105 -0.49 -14.19 -26.69
N ASN A 106 -0.76 -13.18 -27.50
CA ASN A 106 -1.64 -12.08 -27.11
C ASN A 106 -2.79 -11.97 -28.12
N LEU A 107 -4.01 -11.87 -27.61
CA LEU A 107 -5.15 -11.45 -28.42
C LEU A 107 -5.15 -9.92 -28.51
N THR A 108 -5.15 -9.40 -29.75
CA THR A 108 -5.19 -7.94 -29.95
C THR A 108 -6.58 -7.38 -29.72
N LYS A 109 -6.69 -6.03 -29.61
CA LYS A 109 -7.99 -5.34 -29.52
C LYS A 109 -8.95 -5.62 -30.68
N ASP A 110 -8.40 -5.99 -31.81
CA ASP A 110 -9.14 -6.27 -33.05
C ASP A 110 -9.43 -7.77 -33.22
N GLY A 111 -9.13 -8.58 -32.21
CA GLY A 111 -9.33 -10.03 -32.24
C GLY A 111 -8.22 -10.81 -32.93
N GLU A 112 -7.15 -10.13 -33.39
CA GLU A 112 -6.02 -10.81 -34.01
C GLU A 112 -5.12 -11.45 -32.93
N VAL A 113 -4.69 -12.67 -33.20
CA VAL A 113 -3.72 -13.39 -32.39
C VAL A 113 -2.31 -12.97 -32.77
N LYS A 114 -1.64 -12.21 -31.92
CA LYS A 114 -0.21 -11.90 -32.07
C LYS A 114 0.62 -12.91 -31.29
N ARG A 115 1.57 -13.50 -31.98
CA ARG A 115 2.56 -14.43 -31.42
C ARG A 115 3.86 -13.66 -31.28
N GLU A 116 4.37 -13.56 -30.02
CA GLU A 116 5.68 -12.98 -29.76
C GLU A 116 6.70 -14.10 -29.65
N SER A 117 7.90 -13.87 -30.18
CA SER A 117 8.91 -14.89 -30.41
C SER A 117 9.37 -15.61 -29.16
N SER A 118 9.57 -16.94 -29.29
CA SER A 118 10.36 -17.73 -28.38
C SER A 118 11.83 -17.30 -28.42
N SER A 119 12.43 -17.06 -27.26
CA SER A 119 13.88 -16.93 -27.14
C SER A 119 14.44 -18.16 -26.45
N TRP A 120 15.48 -18.74 -27.00
CA TRP A 120 16.25 -19.80 -26.34
C TRP A 120 17.73 -19.48 -26.44
N SER A 121 18.47 -19.81 -25.37
CA SER A 121 19.90 -19.58 -25.33
C SER A 121 20.66 -20.75 -25.98
N GLY A 122 21.57 -20.39 -26.86
CA GLY A 122 22.42 -21.39 -27.56
C GLY A 122 23.37 -22.14 -26.62
N MET A 123 23.76 -23.31 -27.05
CA MET A 123 24.62 -24.22 -26.29
C MET A 123 26.02 -24.30 -26.91
N SER A 124 27.05 -24.33 -26.06
CA SER A 124 28.42 -24.45 -26.52
C SER A 124 28.95 -25.93 -26.57
N ALA A 125 28.33 -26.83 -25.82
CA ALA A 125 28.62 -28.29 -25.87
C ALA A 125 27.37 -29.07 -25.53
N VAL A 126 27.04 -30.11 -26.27
CA VAL A 126 25.76 -30.84 -26.19
C VAL A 126 25.98 -32.30 -25.87
N THR A 127 25.43 -32.80 -24.75
CA THR A 127 25.36 -34.23 -24.47
C THR A 127 24.21 -34.91 -25.24
N PRO A 128 24.21 -36.25 -25.37
CA PRO A 128 23.09 -36.96 -26.01
C PRO A 128 21.73 -36.69 -25.35
N GLU A 129 21.70 -36.55 -24.00
CA GLU A 129 20.49 -36.23 -23.27
C GLU A 129 20.03 -34.81 -23.57
N GLN A 130 20.94 -33.88 -23.72
CA GLN A 130 20.62 -32.49 -24.10
C GLN A 130 20.08 -32.41 -25.52
N VAL A 131 20.61 -33.21 -26.45
CA VAL A 131 20.06 -33.30 -27.82
C VAL A 131 18.64 -33.83 -27.80
N ALA A 132 18.36 -34.84 -27.00
CA ALA A 132 16.98 -35.37 -26.84
C ALA A 132 16.02 -34.32 -26.27
N SER A 133 16.44 -33.61 -25.22
CA SER A 133 15.67 -32.53 -24.61
C SER A 133 15.44 -31.38 -25.59
N LEU A 134 16.47 -30.98 -26.34
CA LEU A 134 16.36 -29.96 -27.39
C LEU A 134 15.33 -30.34 -28.47
N LYS A 135 15.35 -31.60 -28.91
CA LYS A 135 14.37 -32.10 -29.88
C LYS A 135 12.96 -32.00 -29.36
N GLN A 136 12.72 -32.42 -28.12
CA GLN A 136 11.41 -32.33 -27.47
C GLN A 136 10.95 -30.85 -27.34
N THR A 137 11.87 -29.96 -27.04
CA THR A 137 11.61 -28.53 -26.98
C THR A 137 11.19 -27.96 -28.35
N VAL A 138 11.90 -28.37 -29.41
CA VAL A 138 11.56 -27.97 -30.80
C VAL A 138 10.17 -28.48 -31.18
N GLU A 139 9.87 -29.75 -30.91
CA GLU A 139 8.57 -30.35 -31.19
C GLU A 139 7.43 -29.64 -30.41
N ALA A 140 7.67 -29.26 -29.16
CA ALA A 140 6.70 -28.46 -28.37
C ALA A 140 6.48 -27.08 -28.98
N VAL A 141 7.53 -26.39 -29.42
CA VAL A 141 7.42 -25.09 -30.10
C VAL A 141 6.68 -25.22 -31.42
N GLU A 142 6.96 -26.24 -32.22
CA GLU A 142 6.23 -26.50 -33.48
C GLU A 142 4.75 -26.78 -33.23
N TYR A 143 4.44 -27.54 -32.17
CA TYR A 143 3.06 -27.73 -31.75
C TYR A 143 2.38 -26.40 -31.41
N LEU A 144 3.02 -25.55 -30.58
CA LEU A 144 2.47 -24.23 -30.21
C LEU A 144 2.29 -23.29 -31.41
N LEU A 145 3.21 -23.35 -32.40
CA LEU A 145 3.09 -22.57 -33.63
C LEU A 145 1.89 -22.98 -34.49
N ASN A 146 1.52 -24.25 -34.47
CA ASN A 146 0.42 -24.82 -35.24
C ASN A 146 -0.92 -24.89 -34.46
N LEU A 147 -0.94 -24.52 -33.17
CA LEU A 147 -2.15 -24.52 -32.38
C LEU A 147 -3.14 -23.46 -32.89
N ASP A 148 -4.42 -23.80 -32.91
CA ASP A 148 -5.49 -22.85 -33.21
C ASP A 148 -5.75 -21.92 -32.02
N TRP A 149 -4.89 -20.91 -31.90
CA TRP A 149 -4.97 -19.91 -30.85
C TRP A 149 -6.26 -19.09 -30.91
N ALA A 150 -6.79 -18.84 -32.10
CA ALA A 150 -8.01 -18.07 -32.25
C ALA A 150 -9.18 -18.77 -31.58
N SER A 151 -9.33 -20.08 -31.80
CA SER A 151 -10.37 -20.87 -31.13
C SER A 151 -10.09 -21.04 -29.63
N LEU A 152 -8.85 -21.25 -29.24
CA LEU A 152 -8.49 -21.46 -27.83
C LEU A 152 -8.71 -20.19 -26.96
N LEU A 153 -8.49 -19.01 -27.53
CA LEU A 153 -8.59 -17.73 -26.83
C LEU A 153 -9.90 -16.99 -27.11
N ASP A 154 -10.86 -17.62 -27.83
CA ASP A 154 -12.22 -17.08 -28.03
C ASP A 154 -13.03 -17.25 -26.74
N VAL A 155 -12.70 -16.46 -25.74
CA VAL A 155 -13.34 -16.46 -24.43
C VAL A 155 -13.78 -15.06 -24.04
N THR A 156 -14.92 -14.98 -23.37
CA THR A 156 -15.42 -13.72 -22.82
C THR A 156 -14.94 -13.57 -21.39
N LEU A 157 -14.09 -12.56 -21.16
CA LEU A 157 -13.65 -12.24 -19.81
C LEU A 157 -14.71 -11.45 -19.06
N PRO A 158 -14.84 -11.65 -17.75
CA PRO A 158 -15.75 -10.88 -16.90
C PRO A 158 -15.36 -9.39 -16.91
N GLU A 159 -16.35 -8.50 -16.96
CA GLU A 159 -16.12 -7.05 -16.86
C GLU A 159 -16.04 -6.63 -15.40
N PHE A 160 -15.04 -5.82 -15.06
CA PHE A 160 -14.84 -5.33 -13.70
C PHE A 160 -16.05 -4.55 -13.19
N SER A 161 -16.69 -3.75 -14.07
CA SER A 161 -17.90 -2.99 -13.77
C SER A 161 -19.05 -3.82 -13.23
N ASP A 162 -19.20 -5.06 -13.68
CA ASP A 162 -20.31 -5.94 -13.29
C ASP A 162 -20.22 -6.37 -11.82
N TYR A 163 -19.00 -6.46 -11.32
CA TYR A 163 -18.72 -6.85 -9.93
C TYR A 163 -18.70 -5.68 -8.96
N TYR A 164 -18.56 -4.45 -9.46
CA TYR A 164 -18.52 -3.23 -8.66
C TYR A 164 -19.79 -2.40 -8.71
N ALA A 165 -20.78 -2.82 -9.49
CA ALA A 165 -22.10 -2.19 -9.46
C ALA A 165 -22.70 -2.31 -8.05
N GLY A 166 -23.08 -1.15 -7.46
CA GLY A 166 -23.63 -1.09 -6.10
C GLY A 166 -22.61 -1.35 -4.98
N ALA A 167 -21.31 -1.20 -5.24
CA ALA A 167 -20.29 -1.24 -4.19
C ALA A 167 -20.54 -0.15 -3.14
N LEU A 168 -20.21 -0.45 -1.89
CA LEU A 168 -20.26 0.54 -0.83
C LEU A 168 -19.30 1.69 -1.14
N PRO A 169 -19.69 2.95 -0.86
CA PRO A 169 -18.78 4.08 -1.01
C PRO A 169 -17.67 4.00 0.04
N GLU A 170 -16.46 4.41 -0.34
CA GLU A 170 -15.37 4.54 0.61
C GLU A 170 -15.73 5.63 1.63
N PRO A 171 -15.65 5.33 2.95
CA PRO A 171 -15.91 6.33 3.98
C PRO A 171 -14.91 7.48 3.88
N GLU A 172 -15.40 8.72 4.06
CA GLU A 172 -14.52 9.88 4.10
C GLU A 172 -13.49 9.74 5.21
N ARG A 173 -12.25 10.04 4.88
CA ARG A 173 -11.14 9.91 5.83
C ARG A 173 -11.21 11.02 6.87
N GLU A 174 -11.39 10.65 8.14
CA GLU A 174 -11.34 11.54 9.28
C GLU A 174 -10.08 11.25 10.12
N ASP A 175 -9.42 12.29 10.63
CA ASP A 175 -8.29 12.17 11.55
C ASP A 175 -8.75 12.44 12.98
N PHE A 176 -9.42 11.45 13.57
CA PHE A 176 -9.92 11.51 14.94
C PHE A 176 -8.81 11.71 15.99
N ASP A 177 -7.61 11.22 15.71
CA ASP A 177 -6.50 11.38 16.64
C ASP A 177 -6.00 12.83 16.64
N ALA A 178 -6.03 13.50 15.49
CA ALA A 178 -5.77 14.94 15.41
C ALA A 178 -6.86 15.75 16.11
N GLU A 179 -8.13 15.39 15.92
CA GLU A 179 -9.26 16.04 16.57
C GLU A 179 -9.24 15.89 18.10
N LEU A 180 -8.94 14.70 18.59
CA LEU A 180 -8.75 14.47 20.03
C LEU A 180 -7.60 15.30 20.59
N ARG A 181 -6.47 15.38 19.88
CA ARG A 181 -5.33 16.20 20.27
C ARG A 181 -5.69 17.69 20.30
N GLU A 182 -6.37 18.18 19.27
CA GLU A 182 -6.79 19.58 19.20
C GLU A 182 -7.73 19.93 20.35
N ALA A 183 -8.75 19.10 20.58
CA ALA A 183 -9.69 19.28 21.68
C ALA A 183 -9.01 19.26 23.06
N GLU A 184 -7.98 18.44 23.24
CA GLU A 184 -7.22 18.42 24.49
C GLU A 184 -6.36 19.68 24.64
N LEU A 185 -5.72 20.16 23.59
CA LEU A 185 -4.92 21.38 23.57
C LEU A 185 -5.75 22.63 23.89
N GLU A 186 -6.99 22.69 23.40
CA GLU A 186 -7.94 23.78 23.75
C GLU A 186 -8.07 23.98 25.26
N GLY A 187 -8.07 22.88 26.04
CA GLY A 187 -8.15 22.93 27.49
C GLY A 187 -6.96 23.61 28.17
N TYR A 188 -5.86 23.81 27.47
CA TYR A 188 -4.66 24.46 27.99
C TYR A 188 -4.48 25.90 27.49
N VAL A 189 -5.31 26.36 26.55
CA VAL A 189 -5.25 27.74 26.06
C VAL A 189 -5.50 28.75 27.19
N GLY A 190 -4.64 29.75 27.30
CA GLY A 190 -4.70 30.78 28.33
C GLY A 190 -4.22 30.36 29.72
N THR A 191 -3.73 29.14 29.88
CA THR A 191 -3.14 28.67 31.14
C THR A 191 -1.61 28.92 31.17
N ASP A 192 -1.02 28.81 32.35
CA ASP A 192 0.43 28.88 32.54
C ASP A 192 1.12 27.50 32.39
N THR A 193 0.39 26.51 31.91
CA THR A 193 0.92 25.17 31.65
C THR A 193 1.71 25.16 30.36
N LEU A 194 2.90 24.59 30.40
CA LEU A 194 3.75 24.33 29.25
C LEU A 194 3.56 22.87 28.80
N ILE A 195 3.35 22.70 27.51
CA ILE A 195 3.16 21.39 26.88
C ILE A 195 4.42 21.03 26.13
N LEU A 196 4.95 19.84 26.33
CA LEU A 196 6.06 19.34 25.54
C LEU A 196 5.55 18.97 24.14
N VAL A 197 6.18 19.51 23.11
CA VAL A 197 5.87 19.30 21.70
C VAL A 197 7.09 18.72 21.02
N GLU A 198 6.91 17.65 20.27
CA GLU A 198 7.94 17.02 19.46
C GLU A 198 7.88 17.49 18.00
N ASN A 199 9.00 17.30 17.30
CA ASN A 199 9.10 17.62 15.86
C ASN A 199 8.58 19.02 15.50
N PHE A 200 8.77 19.97 16.39
CA PHE A 200 8.24 21.31 16.24
C PHE A 200 8.84 22.02 15.01
N GLU A 201 7.96 22.53 14.15
CA GLU A 201 8.33 23.26 12.95
C GLU A 201 7.80 24.68 12.98
N SER A 202 8.69 25.63 13.19
CA SER A 202 8.42 27.07 13.05
C SER A 202 9.70 27.80 12.67
N SER A 203 9.60 29.08 12.32
CA SER A 203 10.74 29.92 11.97
C SER A 203 11.85 29.87 13.03
N GLY A 204 13.01 29.31 12.66
CA GLY A 204 14.16 29.10 13.55
C GLY A 204 14.14 27.82 14.39
N TRP A 205 13.08 27.00 14.31
CA TRP A 205 12.90 25.77 15.09
C TRP A 205 12.53 24.64 14.15
N ARG A 206 13.42 23.69 13.92
CA ARG A 206 13.12 22.52 13.06
C ARG A 206 13.47 21.22 13.77
N GLY A 207 12.50 20.32 13.85
CA GLY A 207 12.69 18.93 14.29
C GLY A 207 13.17 18.80 15.74
N ARG A 208 12.83 19.75 16.63
CA ARG A 208 13.28 19.76 18.02
C ARG A 208 12.10 19.58 18.98
N GLU A 209 12.39 19.02 20.13
CA GLU A 209 11.48 19.09 21.26
C GLU A 209 11.51 20.49 21.87
N VAL A 210 10.34 21.06 22.11
CA VAL A 210 10.16 22.37 22.71
C VAL A 210 9.01 22.34 23.71
N TYR A 211 9.03 23.24 24.68
CA TYR A 211 7.88 23.51 25.53
C TYR A 211 7.09 24.69 24.99
N VAL A 212 5.77 24.52 24.86
CA VAL A 212 4.88 25.53 24.31
C VAL A 212 3.82 25.92 25.35
N ARG A 213 3.66 27.22 25.61
CA ARG A 213 2.52 27.77 26.33
C ARG A 213 1.55 28.33 25.34
N LEU A 214 0.32 27.82 25.33
CA LEU A 214 -0.76 28.30 24.45
C LEU A 214 -1.44 29.52 25.12
N ILE A 215 -1.29 30.68 24.51
CA ILE A 215 -1.81 31.94 25.04
C ILE A 215 -3.22 32.19 24.53
N ARG A 216 -3.39 32.05 23.22
CA ARG A 216 -4.63 32.33 22.52
C ARG A 216 -4.76 31.47 21.27
N GLU A 217 -5.96 31.06 20.97
CA GLU A 217 -6.31 30.33 19.76
C GLU A 217 -6.92 31.23 18.70
N THR A 218 -6.70 30.89 17.43
CA THR A 218 -7.39 31.39 16.25
C THR A 218 -7.83 30.18 15.41
N PRO A 219 -8.69 30.32 14.39
CA PRO A 219 -9.17 29.17 13.63
C PRO A 219 -8.08 28.24 13.09
N SER A 220 -6.92 28.76 12.68
CA SER A 220 -5.85 27.99 12.06
C SER A 220 -4.51 28.02 12.81
N GLN A 221 -4.40 28.81 13.88
CA GLN A 221 -3.12 29.02 14.57
C GLN A 221 -3.31 29.15 16.08
N TYR A 222 -2.26 28.81 16.81
CA TYR A 222 -2.06 29.25 18.19
C TYR A 222 -1.11 30.43 18.27
N VAL A 223 -1.39 31.35 19.17
CA VAL A 223 -0.41 32.34 19.65
C VAL A 223 0.22 31.75 20.90
N CYS A 224 1.51 31.58 20.89
CA CYS A 224 2.20 30.83 21.95
C CYS A 224 3.56 31.43 22.31
N ASN A 225 4.05 31.10 23.51
CA ASN A 225 5.46 31.22 23.86
C ASN A 225 6.13 29.88 23.64
N ILE A 226 7.39 29.88 23.19
CA ILE A 226 8.15 28.69 22.90
C ILE A 226 9.44 28.74 23.75
N PHE A 227 9.78 27.59 24.37
CA PHE A 227 10.94 27.46 25.23
C PHE A 227 11.73 26.20 24.84
N HIS A 228 13.04 26.33 24.76
CA HIS A 228 13.90 25.18 24.77
C HIS A 228 13.87 24.48 26.14
N PRO A 229 14.02 23.14 26.20
CA PRO A 229 14.10 22.43 27.47
C PRO A 229 15.15 23.00 28.43
N TYR A 230 16.30 23.41 27.91
CA TYR A 230 17.38 23.99 28.72
C TYR A 230 17.09 25.45 29.18
N GLU A 231 16.27 26.20 28.45
CA GLU A 231 15.91 27.58 28.84
C GLU A 231 14.97 27.62 30.05
N LEU A 232 14.19 26.57 30.28
CA LEU A 232 13.21 26.53 31.36
C LEU A 232 13.83 26.66 32.74
N SER A 233 14.95 25.98 32.98
CA SER A 233 15.67 26.06 34.27
C SER A 233 16.17 27.50 34.52
N SER A 234 16.86 28.06 33.53
CA SER A 234 17.36 29.42 33.58
C SER A 234 16.25 30.46 33.75
N PHE A 235 15.11 30.26 33.07
CA PHE A 235 13.96 31.15 33.14
C PHE A 235 13.35 31.18 34.54
N LYS A 236 13.25 30.02 35.19
CA LYS A 236 12.82 29.88 36.61
C LYS A 236 13.78 30.55 37.57
N GLU A 237 15.09 30.28 37.42
CA GLU A 237 16.13 30.85 38.27
C GLU A 237 16.19 32.39 38.23
N GLN A 238 15.89 32.96 37.09
CA GLN A 238 15.88 34.42 36.89
C GLN A 238 14.58 35.09 37.33
N GLY A 239 13.60 34.34 37.83
CA GLY A 239 12.31 34.88 38.26
C GLY A 239 11.52 35.63 37.19
N ARG A 240 11.78 35.32 35.90
CA ARG A 240 11.10 35.97 34.77
C ARG A 240 9.65 35.52 34.69
N LYS A 241 8.76 36.46 34.32
CA LYS A 241 7.36 36.15 34.09
C LYS A 241 7.16 35.60 32.69
N LEU A 242 6.25 34.64 32.54
CA LEU A 242 5.88 34.05 31.22
C LEU A 242 5.41 35.13 30.23
N ALA A 243 4.77 36.19 30.72
CA ALA A 243 4.33 37.32 29.91
C ALA A 243 5.47 38.09 29.22
N ASP A 244 6.70 38.00 29.76
CA ASP A 244 7.87 38.71 29.20
C ASP A 244 8.50 37.95 28.02
N ARG A 245 8.03 36.74 27.75
CA ARG A 245 8.51 35.93 26.63
C ARG A 245 7.88 36.39 25.31
N TYR A 246 8.69 36.47 24.25
CA TYR A 246 8.22 36.77 22.91
C TYR A 246 7.14 35.77 22.47
N THR A 247 6.07 36.28 21.85
CA THR A 247 4.98 35.47 21.33
C THR A 247 5.13 35.19 19.85
N GLN A 248 4.82 33.98 19.43
CA GLN A 248 4.80 33.57 18.04
C GLN A 248 3.44 33.05 17.63
N ARG A 249 3.11 33.15 16.33
CA ARG A 249 1.96 32.47 15.73
C ARG A 249 2.44 31.19 15.07
N VAL A 250 1.84 30.09 15.46
CA VAL A 250 2.20 28.76 14.99
C VAL A 250 0.96 28.07 14.46
N LYS A 251 1.06 27.40 13.31
CA LYS A 251 -0.05 26.61 12.77
C LYS A 251 -0.40 25.51 13.78
N LYS A 252 -1.69 25.20 13.92
CA LYS A 252 -2.16 24.14 14.83
C LYS A 252 -1.52 22.80 14.51
N SER A 253 -1.36 22.46 13.23
CA SER A 253 -0.71 21.24 12.76
C SER A 253 0.76 21.08 13.20
N ASN A 254 1.42 22.16 13.57
CA ASN A 254 2.81 22.15 14.01
C ASN A 254 2.95 21.96 15.53
N ILE A 255 1.84 21.87 16.25
CA ILE A 255 1.82 21.60 17.69
C ILE A 255 1.44 20.13 17.91
N VAL A 256 2.44 19.25 17.87
CA VAL A 256 2.28 17.81 18.13
C VAL A 256 2.74 17.53 19.58
N PRO A 257 1.80 17.42 20.53
CA PRO A 257 2.17 17.22 21.92
C PRO A 257 2.73 15.82 22.14
N VAL A 258 3.69 15.73 23.04
CA VAL A 258 4.20 14.44 23.51
C VAL A 258 3.18 13.84 24.49
N VAL A 259 2.75 12.61 24.21
CA VAL A 259 1.82 11.84 25.04
C VAL A 259 2.58 10.68 25.68
N LYS A 260 2.44 10.48 26.98
CA LYS A 260 2.92 9.32 27.72
C LYS A 260 1.79 8.76 28.58
N ASP A 261 1.62 7.46 28.50
CA ASP A 261 0.55 6.75 29.23
C ASP A 261 -0.86 7.36 29.03
N GLY A 262 -1.14 7.83 27.81
CA GLY A 262 -2.41 8.47 27.45
C GLY A 262 -2.58 9.90 27.96
N HIS A 263 -1.53 10.53 28.49
CA HIS A 263 -1.57 11.88 29.04
C HIS A 263 -0.53 12.79 28.39
N LEU A 264 -0.87 14.06 28.28
CA LEU A 264 0.07 15.09 27.82
C LEU A 264 1.23 15.26 28.80
N VAL A 265 2.42 15.37 28.25
CA VAL A 265 3.60 15.72 29.00
C VAL A 265 3.63 17.22 29.21
N THR A 266 3.47 17.66 30.46
CA THR A 266 3.40 19.08 30.80
C THR A 266 4.35 19.45 31.94
N THR A 267 4.62 20.74 32.06
CA THR A 267 5.30 21.34 33.20
C THR A 267 4.70 22.70 33.50
N THR A 268 4.94 23.22 34.68
CA THR A 268 4.64 24.60 35.06
C THR A 268 5.91 25.32 35.43
N ILE A 269 5.97 26.59 35.12
CA ILE A 269 7.05 27.47 35.57
C ILE A 269 6.73 28.08 36.92
#